data_3c238b40f8070c52f4e5fa4652a842f1
#
_entry.id   3c238b40f8070c52f4e5fa4652a842f1
#
_cell.length_a   1.000
_cell.length_b   1.000
_cell.length_c   1.000
_cell.angle_alpha   90.00
_cell.angle_beta   90.00
_cell.angle_gamma   90.00
#
_symmetry.space_group_name_H-M   'P 1'
#
loop_
_entity.id
_entity.type
_entity.pdbx_description
1 polymer ?
#
loop_
_entity_poly.entity_id
_entity_poly.type
_entity_poly.pdbx_seq_one_letter_code
_entity_poly.pdbx_strand_id
1 'polypeptide(L)'
;MYRELIEKLIEGHSWAKLQEPCSEKNITNAEKYVGFSFPEELKALLRETNGDRNFLLSAEEIISNTKNNREIFPEFLEAEEFEEKVNRFIFFATNGCGDYYCYRVLANGETDTTAIYIWEHELFEIREVAKDIAELITKYYNNEV
;
A
#
# COMPACT_ATOMS: atom_id res chain seq x y z
N MET A 1 -10.41 -15.26 -1.04
CA MET A 1 -10.09 -14.73 -2.39
C MET A 1 -8.62 -14.37 -2.54
N TYR A 2 -8.12 -13.42 -1.80
CA TYR A 2 -6.70 -12.99 -1.90
C TYR A 2 -5.73 -14.03 -1.39
N ARG A 3 -6.06 -14.71 -0.30
CA ARG A 3 -5.20 -15.73 0.28
C ARG A 3 -4.91 -16.86 -0.70
N GLU A 4 -5.92 -17.35 -1.38
CA GLU A 4 -5.78 -18.40 -2.40
C GLU A 4 -4.94 -17.93 -3.58
N LEU A 5 -5.17 -16.69 -4.03
CA LEU A 5 -4.41 -16.09 -5.13
C LEU A 5 -2.93 -16.00 -4.77
N ILE A 6 -2.63 -15.48 -3.56
CA ILE A 6 -1.25 -15.32 -3.11
C ILE A 6 -0.57 -16.69 -2.96
N GLU A 7 -1.24 -17.67 -2.38
CA GLU A 7 -0.69 -19.03 -2.22
C GLU A 7 -0.18 -19.61 -3.54
N LYS A 8 -0.94 -19.41 -4.62
CA LYS A 8 -0.54 -19.88 -5.95
C LYS A 8 0.67 -19.14 -6.50
N LEU A 9 0.71 -17.83 -6.28
CA LEU A 9 1.72 -16.97 -6.88
C LEU A 9 3.06 -17.00 -6.14
N ILE A 10 3.05 -17.23 -4.83
CA ILE A 10 4.28 -17.25 -4.02
C ILE A 10 4.98 -18.61 -4.03
N GLU A 11 4.42 -19.61 -4.68
CA GLU A 11 5.06 -20.91 -4.85
C GLU A 11 6.42 -20.69 -5.51
N GLY A 12 7.48 -21.12 -4.86
CA GLY A 12 8.85 -20.85 -5.32
C GLY A 12 9.47 -19.54 -4.83
N HIS A 13 8.73 -18.69 -4.14
CA HIS A 13 9.24 -17.45 -3.52
C HIS A 13 9.41 -17.67 -2.02
N SER A 14 10.59 -18.10 -1.61
CA SER A 14 10.85 -18.51 -0.21
C SER A 14 10.76 -17.39 0.83
N TRP A 15 10.86 -16.14 0.39
CA TRP A 15 10.79 -14.96 1.26
C TRP A 15 9.36 -14.48 1.54
N ALA A 16 8.42 -14.83 0.68
CA ALA A 16 7.01 -14.43 0.85
C ALA A 16 6.28 -15.46 1.73
N LYS A 17 5.54 -14.97 2.72
CA LYS A 17 4.74 -15.82 3.62
C LYS A 17 3.42 -15.16 3.96
N LEU A 18 2.33 -15.90 3.78
CA LEU A 18 1.04 -15.48 4.27
C LEU A 18 1.08 -15.39 5.81
N GLN A 19 0.42 -14.37 6.32
CA GLN A 19 0.35 -14.10 7.74
C GLN A 19 -1.04 -14.42 8.29
N GLU A 20 -1.18 -14.33 9.61
CA GLU A 20 -2.50 -14.41 10.23
C GLU A 20 -3.37 -13.24 9.76
N PRO A 21 -4.69 -13.39 9.76
CA PRO A 21 -5.60 -12.29 9.48
C PRO A 21 -5.36 -11.11 10.41
N CYS A 22 -5.46 -9.89 9.89
CA CYS A 22 -5.37 -8.69 10.70
C CYS A 22 -6.68 -8.49 11.48
N SER A 23 -6.60 -8.10 12.76
CA SER A 23 -7.78 -7.80 13.54
C SER A 23 -8.47 -6.53 13.05
N GLU A 24 -9.79 -6.44 13.26
CA GLU A 24 -10.54 -5.22 12.93
C GLU A 24 -10.00 -4.00 13.66
N LYS A 25 -9.58 -4.18 14.90
CA LYS A 25 -8.98 -3.11 15.71
C LYS A 25 -7.71 -2.57 15.04
N ASN A 26 -6.84 -3.44 14.56
CA ASN A 26 -5.59 -3.01 13.92
C ASN A 26 -5.83 -2.38 12.55
N ILE A 27 -6.82 -2.86 11.80
CA ILE A 27 -7.23 -2.21 10.55
C ILE A 27 -7.72 -0.78 10.83
N THR A 28 -8.59 -0.63 11.82
CA THR A 28 -9.13 0.68 12.22
C THR A 28 -8.01 1.61 12.71
N ASN A 29 -7.05 1.10 13.48
CA ASN A 29 -5.92 1.88 13.96
C ASN A 29 -5.07 2.40 12.79
N ALA A 30 -4.81 1.56 11.80
CA ALA A 30 -4.05 1.96 10.62
C ALA A 30 -4.80 3.03 9.82
N GLU A 31 -6.09 2.84 9.61
CA GLU A 31 -6.94 3.80 8.90
C GLU A 31 -6.96 5.15 9.59
N LYS A 32 -7.08 5.16 10.91
CA LYS A 32 -7.05 6.39 11.71
C LYS A 32 -5.71 7.10 11.65
N TYR A 33 -4.61 6.33 11.72
CA TYR A 33 -3.27 6.91 11.65
C TYR A 33 -3.02 7.56 10.30
N VAL A 34 -3.35 6.87 9.22
CA VAL A 34 -3.18 7.39 7.86
C VAL A 34 -4.08 8.60 7.63
N GLY A 35 -5.28 8.59 8.21
CA GLY A 35 -6.21 9.72 8.17
C GLY A 35 -7.18 9.70 7.00
N PHE A 36 -7.22 8.62 6.23
CA PHE A 36 -8.11 8.46 5.07
C PHE A 36 -8.77 7.09 5.11
N SER A 37 -9.97 7.00 4.54
CA SER A 37 -10.69 5.72 4.48
C SER A 37 -9.99 4.73 3.56
N PHE A 38 -9.70 3.54 4.08
CA PHE A 38 -9.15 2.46 3.25
C PHE A 38 -10.24 1.91 2.33
N PRO A 39 -9.90 1.64 1.06
CA PRO A 39 -10.83 0.93 0.18
C PRO A 39 -11.25 -0.41 0.76
N GLU A 40 -12.47 -0.84 0.47
CA GLU A 40 -12.98 -2.12 0.97
C GLU A 40 -12.09 -3.30 0.55
N GLU A 41 -11.52 -3.27 -0.65
CA GLU A 41 -10.62 -4.35 -1.08
C GLU A 41 -9.34 -4.41 -0.24
N LEU A 42 -8.81 -3.29 0.23
CA LEU A 42 -7.64 -3.27 1.10
C LEU A 42 -7.99 -3.86 2.47
N LYS A 43 -9.15 -3.50 3.02
CA LYS A 43 -9.61 -4.08 4.28
C LYS A 43 -9.85 -5.59 4.13
N ALA A 44 -10.44 -6.01 3.00
CA ALA A 44 -10.65 -7.43 2.72
C ALA A 44 -9.34 -8.20 2.64
N LEU A 45 -8.32 -7.63 1.99
CA LEU A 45 -6.98 -8.22 1.93
C LEU A 45 -6.40 -8.41 3.34
N LEU A 46 -6.43 -7.37 4.16
CA LEU A 46 -5.90 -7.43 5.53
C LEU A 46 -6.64 -8.43 6.40
N ARG A 47 -7.94 -8.61 6.18
CA ARG A 47 -8.74 -9.62 6.90
C ARG A 47 -8.37 -11.04 6.51
N GLU A 48 -7.76 -11.25 5.35
CA GLU A 48 -7.31 -12.57 4.91
C GLU A 48 -5.85 -12.83 5.28
N THR A 49 -4.99 -11.81 5.17
CA THR A 49 -3.58 -11.91 5.58
C THR A 49 -3.05 -10.52 5.95
N ASN A 50 -2.40 -10.42 7.09
CA ASN A 50 -1.79 -9.18 7.55
C ASN A 50 -0.41 -9.00 6.91
N GLY A 51 -0.40 -8.74 5.61
CA GLY A 51 0.83 -8.66 4.82
C GLY A 51 1.32 -10.02 4.36
N ASP A 52 2.42 -10.05 3.62
CA ASP A 52 3.03 -11.30 3.12
C ASP A 52 4.54 -11.36 3.38
N ARG A 53 5.07 -10.43 4.17
CA ARG A 53 6.50 -10.30 4.50
C ARG A 53 7.40 -10.01 3.30
N ASN A 54 6.83 -9.74 2.16
CA ASN A 54 7.59 -9.44 0.95
C ASN A 54 7.21 -8.07 0.38
N PHE A 55 6.04 -7.96 -0.26
CA PHE A 55 5.64 -6.66 -0.79
C PHE A 55 4.36 -6.10 -0.16
N LEU A 56 3.45 -6.95 0.29
CA LEU A 56 2.24 -6.49 0.97
C LEU A 56 2.55 -6.12 2.42
N LEU A 57 2.21 -4.90 2.81
CA LEU A 57 2.46 -4.41 4.17
C LEU A 57 1.38 -4.91 5.13
N SER A 58 1.80 -5.23 6.36
CA SER A 58 0.87 -5.44 7.46
C SER A 58 0.25 -4.10 7.88
N ALA A 59 -0.82 -4.12 8.68
CA ALA A 59 -1.41 -2.89 9.20
C ALA A 59 -0.37 -2.07 10.00
N GLU A 60 0.46 -2.74 10.78
CA GLU A 60 1.53 -2.10 11.57
C GLU A 60 2.59 -1.48 10.65
N GLU A 61 2.94 -2.15 9.56
CA GLU A 61 3.88 -1.63 8.58
C GLU A 61 3.31 -0.47 7.76
N ILE A 62 2.01 -0.49 7.48
CA ILE A 62 1.34 0.67 6.85
C ILE A 62 1.53 1.90 7.74
N ILE A 63 1.32 1.77 9.04
CA ILE A 63 1.52 2.86 9.98
C ILE A 63 2.98 3.33 9.99
N SER A 64 3.93 2.42 10.17
CA SER A 64 5.34 2.78 10.31
C SER A 64 5.93 3.37 9.03
N ASN A 65 5.56 2.83 7.87
CA ASN A 65 6.04 3.37 6.59
C ASN A 65 5.41 4.73 6.26
N THR A 66 4.12 4.91 6.57
CA THR A 66 3.45 6.21 6.41
C THR A 66 4.11 7.25 7.31
N LYS A 67 4.37 6.89 8.56
CA LYS A 67 5.04 7.77 9.52
C LYS A 67 6.42 8.19 9.00
N ASN A 68 7.22 7.24 8.57
CA ASN A 68 8.57 7.52 8.06
C ASN A 68 8.53 8.46 6.85
N ASN A 69 7.65 8.20 5.89
CA ASN A 69 7.53 9.04 4.71
C ASN A 69 7.12 10.48 5.08
N ARG A 70 6.18 10.61 5.99
CA ARG A 70 5.70 11.93 6.44
C ARG A 70 6.72 12.71 7.28
N GLU A 71 7.65 12.02 7.93
CA GLU A 71 8.72 12.66 8.72
C GLU A 71 9.93 13.05 7.87
N ILE A 72 10.27 12.25 6.85
CA ILE A 72 11.49 12.44 6.07
C ILE A 72 11.31 13.51 4.98
N PHE A 73 10.20 13.46 4.23
CA PHE A 73 10.06 14.25 3.02
C PHE A 73 9.68 15.72 3.20
N PRO A 74 9.14 16.20 4.32
CA PRO A 74 8.93 17.64 4.51
C PRO A 74 10.21 18.47 4.41
N GLU A 75 11.37 17.88 4.68
CA GLU A 75 12.65 18.55 4.58
C GLU A 75 13.04 18.87 3.13
N PHE A 76 12.43 18.18 2.17
CA PHE A 76 12.77 18.29 0.75
C PHE A 76 11.69 18.94 -0.11
N LEU A 77 10.52 19.21 0.47
CA LEU A 77 9.36 19.68 -0.26
C LEU A 77 8.70 20.87 0.44
N GLU A 78 8.18 21.80 -0.36
CA GLU A 78 7.32 22.86 0.16
C GLU A 78 6.00 22.25 0.69
N ALA A 79 5.30 22.98 1.57
CA ALA A 79 4.10 22.45 2.23
C ALA A 79 3.02 21.97 1.25
N GLU A 80 2.78 22.71 0.18
CA GLU A 80 1.80 22.33 -0.85
C GLU A 80 2.24 21.06 -1.60
N GLU A 81 3.52 20.96 -1.94
CA GLU A 81 4.06 19.78 -2.60
C GLU A 81 4.00 18.55 -1.70
N PHE A 82 4.27 18.73 -0.41
CA PHE A 82 4.18 17.64 0.56
C PHE A 82 2.76 17.08 0.63
N GLU A 83 1.74 17.95 0.69
CA GLU A 83 0.35 17.50 0.68
C GLU A 83 -0.01 16.73 -0.58
N GLU A 84 0.38 17.22 -1.74
CA GLU A 84 0.04 16.62 -3.02
C GLU A 84 0.87 15.36 -3.35
N LYS A 85 2.13 15.31 -2.93
CA LYS A 85 3.09 14.29 -3.36
C LYS A 85 3.39 13.22 -2.30
N VAL A 86 3.05 13.46 -1.05
CA VAL A 86 3.34 12.51 0.03
C VAL A 86 2.12 12.24 0.90
N ASN A 87 1.46 13.28 1.38
CA ASN A 87 0.43 13.13 2.42
C ASN A 87 -0.89 12.51 1.95
N ARG A 88 -1.21 12.59 0.66
CA ARG A 88 -2.48 12.12 0.09
C ARG A 88 -2.39 10.74 -0.54
N PHE A 89 -1.62 9.85 0.08
CA PHE A 89 -1.47 8.48 -0.41
C PHE A 89 -1.67 7.48 0.72
N ILE A 90 -2.24 6.34 0.38
CA ILE A 90 -2.35 5.19 1.28
C ILE A 90 -1.34 4.16 0.77
N PHE A 91 -0.18 4.09 1.43
CA PHE A 91 0.90 3.17 1.09
C PHE A 91 0.60 1.80 1.69
N PHE A 92 0.35 0.79 0.87
CA PHE A 92 -0.02 -0.53 1.38
C PHE A 92 0.88 -1.67 0.88
N ALA A 93 1.79 -1.40 -0.03
CA ALA A 93 2.74 -2.37 -0.53
C ALA A 93 4.02 -1.66 -0.97
N THR A 94 5.10 -2.41 -1.12
CA THR A 94 6.42 -1.85 -1.48
C THR A 94 7.17 -2.81 -2.38
N ASN A 95 8.05 -2.26 -3.24
CA ASN A 95 8.96 -3.07 -4.04
C ASN A 95 10.31 -3.33 -3.34
N GLY A 96 10.47 -2.82 -2.12
CA GLY A 96 11.71 -2.99 -1.35
C GLY A 96 12.83 -2.03 -1.74
N CYS A 97 12.61 -1.16 -2.73
CA CYS A 97 13.60 -0.21 -3.23
C CYS A 97 13.27 1.25 -2.88
N GLY A 98 12.37 1.46 -1.93
CA GLY A 98 11.94 2.80 -1.51
C GLY A 98 10.67 3.29 -2.19
N ASP A 99 10.18 2.58 -3.20
CA ASP A 99 8.94 2.91 -3.88
C ASP A 99 7.78 2.14 -3.24
N TYR A 100 6.57 2.69 -3.36
CA TYR A 100 5.38 2.10 -2.77
C TYR A 100 4.27 1.95 -3.78
N TYR A 101 3.46 0.93 -3.57
CA TYR A 101 2.17 0.80 -4.25
C TYR A 101 1.11 1.42 -3.35
N CYS A 102 0.25 2.23 -3.92
CA CYS A 102 -0.63 3.06 -3.13
C CYS A 102 -1.94 3.39 -3.81
N TYR A 103 -2.90 3.82 -3.00
CA TYR A 103 -4.09 4.53 -3.48
C TYR A 103 -3.85 6.02 -3.35
N ARG A 104 -4.41 6.79 -4.27
CA ARG A 104 -4.40 8.24 -4.22
C ARG A 104 -5.66 8.76 -3.53
N VAL A 105 -5.48 9.76 -2.69
CA VAL A 105 -6.62 10.48 -2.07
C VAL A 105 -6.86 11.76 -2.86
N LEU A 106 -8.10 12.00 -3.24
CA LEU A 106 -8.50 13.16 -4.02
C LEU A 106 -8.55 14.42 -3.14
N ALA A 107 -8.57 15.59 -3.78
CA ALA A 107 -8.60 16.87 -3.08
C ALA A 107 -9.78 17.03 -2.12
N ASN A 108 -10.90 16.35 -2.38
CA ASN A 108 -12.07 16.36 -1.50
C ASN A 108 -11.94 15.41 -0.29
N GLY A 109 -10.83 14.71 -0.14
CA GLY A 109 -10.58 13.76 0.94
C GLY A 109 -11.07 12.34 0.69
N GLU A 110 -11.69 12.08 -0.44
CA GLU A 110 -12.14 10.73 -0.80
C GLU A 110 -11.00 9.94 -1.45
N THR A 111 -10.91 8.66 -1.10
CA THR A 111 -9.93 7.76 -1.69
C THR A 111 -10.39 7.34 -3.08
N ASP A 112 -9.52 7.50 -4.09
CA ASP A 112 -9.78 7.01 -5.43
C ASP A 112 -9.61 5.49 -5.45
N THR A 113 -10.70 4.76 -5.66
CA THR A 113 -10.72 3.30 -5.67
C THR A 113 -10.65 2.71 -7.07
N THR A 114 -10.44 3.53 -8.09
CA THR A 114 -10.48 3.09 -9.50
C THR A 114 -9.13 2.61 -10.01
N ALA A 115 -8.05 2.95 -9.32
CA ALA A 115 -6.69 2.63 -9.75
C ALA A 115 -5.73 2.51 -8.58
N ILE A 116 -4.68 1.74 -8.80
CA ILE A 116 -3.54 1.62 -7.89
C ILE A 116 -2.32 2.18 -8.63
N TYR A 117 -1.49 2.92 -7.91
CA TYR A 117 -0.33 3.61 -8.45
C TYR A 117 0.94 3.08 -7.82
N ILE A 118 2.05 3.15 -8.56
CA ILE A 118 3.37 3.11 -7.95
C ILE A 118 3.81 4.54 -7.66
N TRP A 119 4.29 4.77 -6.43
CA TRP A 119 4.82 6.06 -5.98
C TRP A 119 6.33 5.95 -5.91
N GLU A 120 7.02 6.76 -6.72
CA GLU A 120 8.47 6.73 -6.85
C GLU A 120 9.12 7.78 -5.95
N HIS A 121 9.99 7.35 -5.07
CA HIS A 121 10.56 8.19 -4.01
C HIS A 121 11.59 9.22 -4.50
N GLU A 122 12.23 8.97 -5.64
CA GLU A 122 13.25 9.89 -6.14
C GLU A 122 12.67 11.16 -6.74
N LEU A 123 11.59 11.03 -7.51
CA LEU A 123 10.97 12.14 -8.24
C LEU A 123 9.60 12.51 -7.69
N PHE A 124 9.08 11.77 -6.71
CA PHE A 124 7.72 11.91 -6.19
C PHE A 124 6.67 11.83 -7.29
N GLU A 125 6.91 10.97 -8.26
CA GLU A 125 6.00 10.75 -9.37
C GLU A 125 5.15 9.51 -9.12
N ILE A 126 3.93 9.52 -9.66
CA ILE A 126 3.04 8.38 -9.60
C ILE A 126 2.72 7.91 -11.01
N ARG A 127 2.53 6.60 -11.14
CA ARG A 127 2.13 5.97 -12.40
C ARG A 127 1.13 4.87 -12.08
N GLU A 128 0.03 4.81 -12.81
CA GLU A 128 -0.95 3.75 -12.63
C GLU A 128 -0.33 2.40 -13.02
N VAL A 129 -0.48 1.40 -12.15
CA VAL A 129 0.07 0.06 -12.39
C VAL A 129 -0.97 -1.04 -12.39
N ALA A 130 -2.12 -0.82 -11.75
CA ALA A 130 -3.19 -1.80 -11.67
C ALA A 130 -4.51 -1.11 -11.40
N LYS A 131 -5.61 -1.78 -11.72
CA LYS A 131 -6.94 -1.25 -11.42
C LYS A 131 -7.47 -1.73 -10.06
N ASP A 132 -6.95 -2.85 -9.56
CA ASP A 132 -7.35 -3.42 -8.28
C ASP A 132 -6.21 -4.25 -7.66
N ILE A 133 -6.43 -4.68 -6.42
CA ILE A 133 -5.42 -5.45 -5.66
C ILE A 133 -5.12 -6.80 -6.32
N ALA A 134 -6.11 -7.50 -6.83
CA ALA A 134 -5.88 -8.80 -7.46
C ALA A 134 -4.96 -8.67 -8.67
N GLU A 135 -5.16 -7.65 -9.49
CA GLU A 135 -4.29 -7.37 -10.63
C GLU A 135 -2.88 -6.99 -10.17
N LEU A 136 -2.76 -6.15 -9.15
CA LEU A 136 -1.45 -5.78 -8.62
C LEU A 136 -0.66 -6.98 -8.11
N ILE A 137 -1.29 -7.84 -7.31
CA ILE A 137 -0.64 -9.03 -6.77
C ILE A 137 -0.15 -9.93 -7.89
N THR A 138 -1.00 -10.16 -8.88
CA THR A 138 -0.66 -11.00 -10.04
C THR A 138 0.52 -10.42 -10.81
N LYS A 139 0.48 -9.14 -11.12
CA LYS A 139 1.57 -8.46 -11.84
C LYS A 139 2.87 -8.46 -11.06
N TYR A 140 2.80 -8.22 -9.76
CA TYR A 140 4.01 -8.18 -8.94
C TYR A 140 4.73 -9.53 -8.94
N TYR A 141 4.02 -10.61 -8.65
CA TYR A 141 4.64 -11.94 -8.59
C TYR A 141 4.99 -12.51 -9.96
N ASN A 142 4.46 -11.95 -11.04
CA ASN A 142 4.86 -12.28 -12.40
C ASN A 142 5.93 -11.35 -12.96
N ASN A 143 6.50 -10.47 -12.13
CA ASN A 143 7.53 -9.50 -12.51
C ASN A 143 7.08 -8.54 -13.62
N GLU A 144 5.82 -8.12 -13.57
CA GLU A 144 5.23 -7.20 -14.56
C GLU A 144 5.10 -5.75 -14.06
N VAL A 145 5.48 -5.51 -12.82
CA VAL A 145 5.49 -4.16 -12.23
C VAL A 145 6.77 -3.86 -11.50
#